data_26e9c8a4812ec6f6290287c25ce86bef
#
_entry.id   26e9c8a4812ec6f6290287c25ce86bef
#
_cell.length_a   1.000
_cell.length_b   1.000
_cell.length_c   1.000
_cell.angle_alpha   90.00
_cell.angle_beta   90.00
_cell.angle_gamma   90.00
#
_symmetry.space_group_name_H-M   'P 1'
#
loop_
_entity.id
_entity.type
_entity.pdbx_description
1 polymer ?
#
loop_
_entity_poly.entity_id
_entity_poly.type
_entity_poly.pdbx_seq_one_letter_code
_entity_poly.pdbx_strand_id
1 'polypeptide(L)'
;FKMTSKNSVVIALLGTLIAGCWTESVHYPDKFTQLDKTWLVTPDEAYQWSKVKDANLPTLTGTKEWRNYMEFLQSSLDDFGVVDGFQNSWEFERWYTSNDSVNWSLYSNGDEVRVAHYGAYSGSTDSEGITAEMIYYDHNDPPESIEGKIVVIPTKPHPHKPYPEDYLINYTFNDFEHATDSDTIPNPFQFVDPSKSFTFDIWWQLAQGLDRIAKDGKAAGAVIVYDMAYERTKGLYTFPVPELYNSPTLILSREDGVKVIADAKKGKLATLRLEAAVETTEAYQYVAYLPGKNYGTSADEQILLVNHTDGPSITQDNGALGLLAIIKYFSNIPQESRPRTLTVFLDCRHYIPGMEGAHREPDWLKRYPEAKDKIVGIIQAEHLGELDYREIDGRVEPTGYAEQSYLWTRNNDVLVDAAIAAVNKYGWSRAQVSVPERPGKRGRLQQVWWGVGALGQADTGYYNCDVWHCLDLPGFGLGGFLGHYWTTDSGIDKWDKDLFVSQATTMTELTGVLMTSDIQNIQSKGAEDSFLNSTRREKQFGDDK
;
A
#
# COMPACT_ATOMS: atom_id res chain seq x y z
N PHE A 1 -55.08 69.51 26.97
CA PHE A 1 -55.40 68.58 28.03
C PHE A 1 -54.67 67.29 27.81
N LYS A 2 -53.91 66.87 28.81
CA LYS A 2 -53.04 65.71 28.87
C LYS A 2 -53.72 64.38 28.48
N MET A 3 -53.11 63.59 27.60
CA MET A 3 -53.31 62.16 27.60
C MET A 3 -51.94 61.45 27.73
N THR A 4 -51.88 60.76 28.84
CA THR A 4 -50.69 60.09 29.34
C THR A 4 -50.42 58.76 28.68
N SER A 5 -49.17 58.54 28.44
CA SER A 5 -48.53 57.32 28.03
C SER A 5 -48.95 56.07 28.81
N LYS A 6 -49.37 55.01 28.09
CA LYS A 6 -49.44 53.62 28.59
C LYS A 6 -49.15 52.52 27.57
N ASN A 7 -48.44 52.81 26.48
CA ASN A 7 -48.14 51.76 25.45
C ASN A 7 -46.68 51.56 25.15
N SER A 8 -45.76 51.84 26.08
CA SER A 8 -44.30 51.71 25.81
C SER A 8 -43.61 50.60 26.60
N VAL A 9 -44.34 49.65 27.20
CA VAL A 9 -43.74 48.61 28.06
C VAL A 9 -43.87 47.19 27.46
N VAL A 10 -44.65 46.98 26.38
CA VAL A 10 -44.85 45.62 25.78
C VAL A 10 -43.91 45.32 24.63
N ILE A 11 -43.21 46.32 24.06
CA ILE A 11 -42.27 46.07 22.91
C ILE A 11 -40.85 45.77 23.38
N ALA A 12 -40.51 45.98 24.64
CA ALA A 12 -39.16 45.72 25.18
C ALA A 12 -38.96 44.30 25.70
N LEU A 13 -40.00 43.46 25.78
CA LEU A 13 -39.90 42.06 26.26
C LEU A 13 -39.96 41.00 25.17
N LEU A 14 -40.22 41.37 23.91
CA LEU A 14 -40.16 40.45 22.78
C LEU A 14 -38.82 40.54 21.99
N GLY A 15 -37.99 41.52 22.34
CA GLY A 15 -36.68 41.72 21.71
C GLY A 15 -35.54 40.90 22.34
N THR A 16 -35.76 40.26 23.50
CA THR A 16 -34.72 39.58 24.27
C THR A 16 -34.80 38.05 24.20
N LEU A 17 -35.71 37.49 23.41
CA LEU A 17 -35.89 36.03 23.29
C LEU A 17 -35.51 35.49 21.91
N ILE A 18 -34.93 36.31 21.00
CA ILE A 18 -34.43 35.85 19.66
C ILE A 18 -32.91 35.97 19.56
N ALA A 19 -32.21 36.35 20.63
CA ALA A 19 -30.73 36.46 20.63
C ALA A 19 -30.04 35.27 21.30
N GLY A 20 -30.61 34.07 21.18
CA GLY A 20 -30.10 32.90 21.90
C GLY A 20 -29.87 31.67 21.05
N CYS A 21 -29.66 31.79 19.75
CA CYS A 21 -29.10 30.70 18.90
C CYS A 21 -28.02 31.28 17.98
N TRP A 22 -27.02 31.87 18.59
CA TRP A 22 -25.72 31.91 17.96
C TRP A 22 -25.10 30.54 18.26
N THR A 23 -25.08 29.67 17.30
CA THR A 23 -24.15 28.56 17.30
C THR A 23 -22.77 29.18 17.48
N GLU A 24 -22.21 29.03 18.69
CA GLU A 24 -20.78 29.23 18.86
C GLU A 24 -20.13 28.41 17.78
N SER A 25 -19.51 29.08 16.83
CA SER A 25 -18.60 28.41 15.90
C SER A 25 -17.56 27.75 16.79
N VAL A 26 -17.56 26.41 16.84
CA VAL A 26 -16.57 25.66 17.60
C VAL A 26 -15.23 26.03 16.95
N HIS A 27 -14.51 26.91 17.65
CA HIS A 27 -13.18 27.29 17.21
C HIS A 27 -12.26 26.12 17.54
N TYR A 28 -11.98 25.29 16.53
CA TYR A 28 -11.00 24.23 16.68
C TYR A 28 -9.62 24.85 16.91
N PRO A 29 -8.81 24.29 17.82
CA PRO A 29 -7.45 24.78 18.03
C PRO A 29 -6.70 24.85 16.69
N ASP A 30 -5.96 25.93 16.46
CA ASP A 30 -5.13 26.12 15.23
C ASP A 30 -4.14 24.97 14.97
N LYS A 31 -3.96 24.09 15.96
CA LYS A 31 -3.04 22.93 15.93
C LYS A 31 -3.44 21.77 15.01
N PHE A 32 -4.59 21.80 14.37
CA PHE A 32 -4.95 20.78 13.38
C PHE A 32 -4.29 21.00 12.02
N THR A 33 -4.10 22.26 11.63
CA THR A 33 -3.48 22.62 10.34
C THR A 33 -2.22 23.48 10.51
N GLN A 34 -2.01 24.05 11.72
CA GLN A 34 -0.77 24.69 12.13
C GLN A 34 -0.11 23.84 13.20
N LEU A 35 0.60 22.80 12.78
CA LEU A 35 1.12 21.78 13.67
C LEU A 35 2.11 22.34 14.71
N ASP A 36 1.96 21.90 15.96
CA ASP A 36 2.92 22.14 17.03
C ASP A 36 4.12 21.21 16.84
N LYS A 37 5.25 21.78 16.48
CA LYS A 37 6.47 21.01 16.17
C LYS A 37 6.98 20.18 17.33
N THR A 38 6.64 20.54 18.57
CA THR A 38 7.07 19.80 19.78
C THR A 38 6.33 18.48 19.97
N TRP A 39 5.22 18.28 19.26
CA TRP A 39 4.39 17.06 19.32
C TRP A 39 4.67 16.10 18.19
N LEU A 40 5.40 16.55 17.17
CA LEU A 40 5.77 15.72 16.04
C LEU A 40 6.78 14.64 16.46
N VAL A 41 6.83 13.59 15.69
CA VAL A 41 7.91 12.62 15.79
C VAL A 41 9.23 13.30 15.41
N THR A 42 10.27 13.04 16.20
CA THR A 42 11.62 13.52 15.87
C THR A 42 12.34 12.52 14.96
N PRO A 43 13.35 12.95 14.19
CA PRO A 43 14.16 12.03 13.37
C PRO A 43 14.79 10.90 14.17
N ASP A 44 15.20 11.17 15.41
CA ASP A 44 15.82 10.14 16.25
C ASP A 44 14.80 9.13 16.78
N GLU A 45 13.58 9.56 17.15
CA GLU A 45 12.49 8.65 17.49
C GLU A 45 12.07 7.79 16.29
N ALA A 46 11.88 8.40 15.12
CA ALA A 46 11.57 7.69 13.89
C ALA A 46 12.62 6.63 13.56
N TYR A 47 13.89 6.98 13.75
CA TYR A 47 15.00 6.05 13.57
C TYR A 47 14.94 4.87 14.55
N GLN A 48 14.63 5.12 15.84
CA GLN A 48 14.50 4.02 16.82
C GLN A 48 13.33 3.09 16.48
N TRP A 49 12.19 3.64 16.06
CA TRP A 49 11.05 2.83 15.61
C TRP A 49 11.38 1.99 14.38
N SER A 50 12.04 2.60 13.40
CA SER A 50 12.47 1.90 12.18
C SER A 50 13.47 0.79 12.46
N LYS A 51 14.37 0.98 13.45
CA LYS A 51 15.28 -0.08 13.90
C LYS A 51 14.56 -1.29 14.49
N VAL A 52 13.42 -1.09 15.16
CA VAL A 52 12.64 -2.23 15.67
C VAL A 52 12.10 -3.05 14.51
N LYS A 53 11.55 -2.40 13.46
CA LYS A 53 11.10 -3.11 12.27
C LYS A 53 12.27 -3.77 11.55
N ASP A 54 13.36 -3.05 11.32
CA ASP A 54 14.56 -3.54 10.63
C ASP A 54 15.16 -4.79 11.30
N ALA A 55 15.19 -4.81 12.63
CA ALA A 55 15.67 -5.96 13.41
C ALA A 55 14.72 -7.19 13.34
N ASN A 56 13.51 -7.02 12.86
CA ASN A 56 12.50 -8.07 12.70
C ASN A 56 12.19 -8.39 11.24
N LEU A 57 13.00 -7.93 10.28
CA LEU A 57 12.79 -8.25 8.87
C LEU A 57 13.15 -9.71 8.53
N PRO A 58 12.42 -10.33 7.60
CA PRO A 58 11.15 -9.88 7.02
C PRO A 58 9.98 -10.10 7.97
N THR A 59 9.11 -9.10 8.11
CA THR A 59 7.90 -9.16 8.93
C THR A 59 6.77 -9.87 8.18
N LEU A 60 6.92 -11.14 7.86
CA LEU A 60 5.88 -11.90 7.16
C LEU A 60 4.82 -12.41 8.13
N THR A 61 3.57 -12.29 7.76
CA THR A 61 2.40 -12.66 8.60
C THR A 61 2.54 -14.05 9.20
N GLY A 62 2.24 -14.17 10.49
CA GLY A 62 2.32 -15.43 11.24
C GLY A 62 3.73 -15.79 11.71
N THR A 63 4.78 -15.04 11.34
CA THR A 63 6.14 -15.26 11.87
C THR A 63 6.31 -14.68 13.27
N LYS A 64 7.36 -15.10 13.96
CA LYS A 64 7.76 -14.51 15.25
C LYS A 64 8.15 -13.04 15.06
N GLU A 65 8.86 -12.74 14.00
CA GLU A 65 9.33 -11.40 13.65
C GLU A 65 8.17 -10.44 13.44
N TRP A 66 7.14 -10.85 12.70
CA TRP A 66 5.91 -10.08 12.56
C TRP A 66 5.19 -9.87 13.91
N ARG A 67 5.09 -10.90 14.76
CA ARG A 67 4.47 -10.76 16.09
C ARG A 67 5.23 -9.77 16.97
N ASN A 68 6.56 -9.82 17.00
CA ASN A 68 7.40 -8.86 17.73
C ASN A 68 7.15 -7.42 17.25
N TYR A 69 7.02 -7.23 15.94
CA TYR A 69 6.71 -5.91 15.37
C TYR A 69 5.29 -5.44 15.73
N MET A 70 4.32 -6.33 15.68
CA MET A 70 2.95 -6.03 16.11
C MET A 70 2.86 -5.68 17.60
N GLU A 71 3.58 -6.39 18.46
CA GLU A 71 3.67 -6.08 19.89
C GLU A 71 4.26 -4.69 20.13
N PHE A 72 5.31 -4.33 19.39
CA PHE A 72 5.87 -2.98 19.45
C PHE A 72 4.85 -1.91 19.02
N LEU A 73 4.13 -2.11 17.91
CA LEU A 73 3.12 -1.16 17.44
C LEU A 73 1.98 -1.01 18.45
N GLN A 74 1.44 -2.11 18.96
CA GLN A 74 0.35 -2.11 19.93
C GLN A 74 0.76 -1.40 21.23
N SER A 75 1.92 -1.76 21.78
CA SER A 75 2.45 -1.10 22.99
C SER A 75 2.66 0.40 22.79
N SER A 76 3.16 0.81 21.63
CA SER A 76 3.35 2.23 21.32
C SER A 76 2.03 2.98 21.19
N LEU A 77 1.01 2.35 20.60
CA LEU A 77 -0.34 2.91 20.51
C LEU A 77 -0.97 3.08 21.90
N ASP A 78 -0.80 2.10 22.78
CA ASP A 78 -1.27 2.15 24.18
C ASP A 78 -0.61 3.31 24.93
N ASP A 79 0.71 3.51 24.76
CA ASP A 79 1.47 4.62 25.37
C ASP A 79 0.96 5.99 24.90
N PHE A 80 0.37 6.09 23.72
CA PHE A 80 -0.26 7.30 23.20
C PHE A 80 -1.75 7.43 23.57
N GLY A 81 -2.27 6.55 24.43
CA GLY A 81 -3.65 6.64 24.92
C GLY A 81 -4.70 6.18 23.91
N VAL A 82 -4.33 5.32 22.99
CA VAL A 82 -5.27 4.57 22.16
C VAL A 82 -5.98 3.54 23.03
N VAL A 83 -7.28 3.35 22.80
CA VAL A 83 -8.14 2.51 23.64
C VAL A 83 -8.92 1.49 22.82
N ASP A 84 -9.57 0.56 23.54
CA ASP A 84 -10.47 -0.45 22.97
C ASP A 84 -9.85 -1.27 21.83
N GLY A 85 -8.52 -1.50 21.94
CA GLY A 85 -7.77 -2.29 20.96
C GLY A 85 -8.22 -3.75 20.98
N PHE A 86 -8.41 -4.33 19.81
CA PHE A 86 -8.72 -5.75 19.68
C PHE A 86 -8.09 -6.37 18.42
N GLN A 87 -7.91 -7.67 18.46
CA GLN A 87 -7.42 -8.48 17.36
C GLN A 87 -8.58 -9.19 16.68
N ASN A 88 -8.73 -8.95 15.38
CA ASN A 88 -9.63 -9.69 14.53
C ASN A 88 -8.85 -10.85 13.91
N SER A 89 -8.84 -11.99 14.59
CA SER A 89 -7.97 -13.14 14.30
C SER A 89 -8.64 -14.21 13.43
N TRP A 90 -7.81 -14.96 12.72
CA TRP A 90 -8.15 -16.20 12.02
C TRP A 90 -6.94 -17.10 11.84
N GLU A 91 -7.16 -18.39 11.59
CA GLU A 91 -6.11 -19.32 11.21
C GLU A 91 -5.89 -19.32 9.70
N PHE A 92 -4.63 -19.46 9.26
CA PHE A 92 -4.29 -19.63 7.86
C PHE A 92 -3.09 -20.56 7.69
N GLU A 93 -2.92 -21.06 6.48
CA GLU A 93 -1.79 -21.90 6.11
C GLU A 93 -0.64 -21.05 5.62
N ARG A 94 0.38 -20.89 6.46
CA ARG A 94 1.60 -20.18 6.13
C ARG A 94 2.58 -21.13 5.45
N TRP A 95 2.95 -20.78 4.25
CA TRP A 95 4.07 -21.41 3.55
C TRP A 95 5.38 -20.74 3.98
N TYR A 96 6.44 -21.53 4.15
CA TYR A 96 7.75 -20.99 4.49
C TYR A 96 8.88 -21.91 4.02
N THR A 97 10.04 -21.31 3.78
CA THR A 97 11.34 -21.98 3.64
C THR A 97 12.37 -21.19 4.42
N SER A 98 13.55 -21.77 4.69
CA SER A 98 14.61 -20.97 5.28
C SER A 98 15.10 -19.92 4.28
N ASN A 99 15.58 -18.78 4.77
CA ASN A 99 16.15 -17.73 3.95
C ASN A 99 17.58 -18.02 3.49
N ASP A 100 18.10 -19.20 3.79
CA ASP A 100 19.42 -19.62 3.35
C ASP A 100 19.34 -20.54 2.14
N SER A 101 20.28 -20.40 1.24
CA SER A 101 20.37 -21.18 0.00
C SER A 101 20.63 -22.68 0.22
N VAL A 102 20.65 -23.14 1.47
CA VAL A 102 20.72 -24.57 1.80
C VAL A 102 19.47 -25.30 1.33
N ASN A 103 18.32 -24.65 1.32
CA ASN A 103 17.03 -25.25 1.00
C ASN A 103 16.62 -25.12 -0.47
N TRP A 104 17.39 -24.42 -1.28
CA TRP A 104 17.13 -24.35 -2.72
C TRP A 104 18.40 -24.38 -3.57
N SER A 105 18.29 -24.96 -4.74
CA SER A 105 19.37 -24.98 -5.72
C SER A 105 18.85 -25.25 -7.12
N LEU A 106 19.60 -24.84 -8.11
CA LEU A 106 19.32 -25.11 -9.51
C LEU A 106 20.59 -25.63 -10.21
N TYR A 107 20.45 -26.73 -10.93
CA TYR A 107 21.46 -27.22 -11.85
C TYR A 107 20.88 -27.23 -13.26
N SER A 108 21.51 -26.55 -14.21
CA SER A 108 21.13 -26.51 -15.61
C SER A 108 22.11 -27.31 -16.44
N ASN A 109 21.66 -28.42 -17.05
CA ASN A 109 22.48 -29.35 -17.83
C ASN A 109 23.73 -29.84 -17.06
N GLY A 110 23.59 -30.01 -15.73
CA GLY A 110 24.66 -30.48 -14.83
C GLY A 110 25.53 -29.38 -14.20
N ASP A 111 25.41 -28.14 -14.66
CA ASP A 111 26.15 -27.02 -14.10
C ASP A 111 25.28 -26.31 -13.03
N GLU A 112 25.89 -25.99 -11.89
CA GLU A 112 25.26 -25.20 -10.83
C GLU A 112 24.98 -23.77 -11.32
N VAL A 113 23.79 -23.27 -10.96
CA VAL A 113 23.34 -21.90 -11.29
C VAL A 113 23.07 -21.15 -10.00
N ARG A 114 23.61 -19.94 -9.90
CA ARG A 114 23.34 -19.08 -8.76
C ARG A 114 21.89 -18.66 -8.77
N VAL A 115 21.16 -18.99 -7.69
CA VAL A 115 19.76 -18.63 -7.48
C VAL A 115 19.69 -17.34 -6.67
N ALA A 116 18.90 -16.38 -7.11
CA ALA A 116 18.74 -15.11 -6.44
C ALA A 116 17.71 -15.20 -5.30
N HIS A 117 16.62 -15.92 -5.52
CA HIS A 117 15.57 -16.14 -4.51
C HIS A 117 14.61 -17.26 -4.94
N TYR A 118 13.62 -17.52 -4.13
CA TYR A 118 12.54 -18.48 -4.38
C TYR A 118 11.21 -17.77 -4.65
N GLY A 119 10.28 -18.44 -5.31
CA GLY A 119 8.88 -18.00 -5.40
C GLY A 119 8.13 -18.37 -4.13
N ALA A 120 7.70 -17.36 -3.37
CA ALA A 120 6.90 -17.59 -2.19
C ALA A 120 5.55 -18.25 -2.53
N TYR A 121 5.06 -19.10 -1.63
CA TYR A 121 3.80 -19.85 -1.79
C TYR A 121 3.75 -20.72 -3.04
N SER A 122 4.90 -21.10 -3.58
CA SER A 122 5.03 -22.12 -4.63
C SER A 122 5.08 -23.54 -4.06
N GLY A 123 5.12 -24.53 -4.94
CA GLY A 123 5.34 -25.92 -4.54
C GLY A 123 6.68 -26.14 -3.87
N SER A 124 6.87 -27.33 -3.35
CA SER A 124 8.13 -27.76 -2.72
C SER A 124 8.62 -29.07 -3.34
N THR A 125 9.91 -29.35 -3.13
CA THR A 125 10.54 -30.62 -3.46
C THR A 125 11.06 -31.29 -2.20
N ASP A 126 11.48 -32.54 -2.31
CA ASP A 126 12.38 -33.16 -1.34
C ASP A 126 13.82 -32.65 -1.51
N SER A 127 14.75 -33.21 -0.72
CA SER A 127 16.17 -32.84 -0.75
C SER A 127 16.90 -33.24 -2.03
N GLU A 128 16.36 -34.20 -2.82
CA GLU A 128 16.92 -34.61 -4.11
C GLU A 128 16.47 -33.66 -5.24
N GLY A 129 15.37 -32.94 -5.04
CA GLY A 129 14.79 -32.05 -6.03
C GLY A 129 14.11 -32.77 -7.18
N ILE A 130 13.68 -32.00 -8.18
CA ILE A 130 13.01 -32.49 -9.39
C ILE A 130 13.93 -32.33 -10.57
N THR A 131 14.19 -33.41 -11.28
CA THR A 131 14.92 -33.38 -12.55
C THR A 131 13.96 -33.54 -13.71
N ALA A 132 13.90 -32.55 -14.60
CA ALA A 132 13.03 -32.56 -15.77
C ALA A 132 13.65 -31.78 -16.94
N GLU A 133 13.09 -31.99 -18.13
CA GLU A 133 13.43 -31.20 -19.31
C GLU A 133 12.91 -29.76 -19.13
N MET A 134 13.77 -28.79 -19.44
CA MET A 134 13.38 -27.38 -19.45
C MET A 134 12.63 -27.02 -20.73
N ILE A 135 11.65 -26.13 -20.60
CA ILE A 135 10.96 -25.50 -21.72
C ILE A 135 11.00 -23.98 -21.59
N TYR A 136 11.37 -23.29 -22.67
CA TYR A 136 11.32 -21.84 -22.72
C TYR A 136 9.89 -21.35 -22.88
N TYR A 137 9.46 -20.43 -22.04
CA TYR A 137 8.14 -19.81 -22.10
C TYR A 137 8.23 -18.48 -22.85
N ASP A 138 7.67 -18.43 -24.04
CA ASP A 138 7.50 -17.19 -24.79
C ASP A 138 6.08 -16.65 -24.54
N HIS A 139 5.97 -15.44 -24.02
CA HIS A 139 4.68 -14.82 -23.75
C HIS A 139 3.86 -14.54 -25.02
N ASN A 140 4.53 -14.37 -26.16
CA ASN A 140 3.87 -14.14 -27.45
C ASN A 140 3.48 -15.45 -28.16
N ASP A 141 4.18 -16.53 -27.85
CA ASP A 141 3.95 -17.87 -28.43
C ASP A 141 4.13 -18.92 -27.33
N PRO A 142 3.18 -18.99 -26.36
CA PRO A 142 3.30 -19.93 -25.24
C PRO A 142 3.35 -21.37 -25.72
N PRO A 143 4.19 -22.23 -25.09
CA PRO A 143 4.28 -23.64 -25.48
C PRO A 143 2.92 -24.33 -25.33
N GLU A 144 2.62 -25.27 -26.23
CA GLU A 144 1.35 -26.04 -26.22
C GLU A 144 1.15 -26.81 -24.91
N SER A 145 2.21 -27.33 -24.32
CA SER A 145 2.19 -28.05 -23.05
C SER A 145 3.43 -27.74 -22.20
N ILE A 146 3.17 -27.63 -20.90
CA ILE A 146 4.20 -27.48 -19.86
C ILE A 146 4.23 -28.69 -18.92
N GLU A 147 3.43 -29.72 -19.21
CA GLU A 147 3.28 -30.88 -18.34
C GLU A 147 4.60 -31.63 -18.14
N GLY A 148 4.98 -31.80 -16.88
CA GLY A 148 6.21 -32.49 -16.48
C GLY A 148 7.51 -31.77 -16.85
N LYS A 149 7.44 -30.49 -17.25
CA LYS A 149 8.61 -29.66 -17.60
C LYS A 149 8.96 -28.68 -16.52
N ILE A 150 10.23 -28.27 -16.48
CA ILE A 150 10.65 -27.06 -15.75
C ILE A 150 10.52 -25.88 -16.71
N VAL A 151 9.60 -24.97 -16.40
CA VAL A 151 9.28 -23.84 -17.28
C VAL A 151 10.20 -22.68 -16.98
N VAL A 152 10.95 -22.22 -17.97
CA VAL A 152 11.84 -21.06 -17.85
C VAL A 152 11.14 -19.82 -18.41
N ILE A 153 10.82 -18.88 -17.54
CA ILE A 153 10.02 -17.68 -17.84
C ILE A 153 10.92 -16.44 -17.76
N PRO A 154 11.37 -15.89 -18.88
CA PRO A 154 12.08 -14.62 -18.86
C PRO A 154 11.08 -13.48 -18.68
N THR A 155 11.42 -12.54 -17.81
CA THR A 155 10.72 -11.27 -17.76
C THR A 155 11.49 -10.25 -18.60
N LYS A 156 10.78 -9.44 -19.34
CA LYS A 156 11.35 -8.28 -20.02
C LYS A 156 10.66 -7.04 -19.46
N PRO A 157 11.40 -5.94 -19.27
CA PRO A 157 10.76 -4.67 -19.08
C PRO A 157 9.81 -4.45 -20.26
N HIS A 158 8.52 -4.35 -20.00
CA HIS A 158 7.60 -3.89 -21.03
C HIS A 158 7.85 -2.41 -21.23
N PRO A 159 7.91 -1.93 -22.49
CA PRO A 159 7.70 -0.52 -22.69
C PRO A 159 6.34 -0.18 -22.07
N HIS A 160 6.35 0.64 -21.05
CA HIS A 160 5.12 1.13 -20.43
C HIS A 160 4.15 1.53 -21.53
N LYS A 161 3.03 0.86 -21.60
CA LYS A 161 1.86 1.51 -22.20
C LYS A 161 1.44 2.53 -21.15
N PRO A 162 1.58 3.82 -21.44
CA PRO A 162 1.13 4.82 -20.51
C PRO A 162 -0.33 4.50 -20.17
N TYR A 163 -0.66 4.55 -18.87
CA TYR A 163 -2.08 4.57 -18.52
C TYR A 163 -2.74 5.63 -19.40
N PRO A 164 -3.90 5.36 -19.97
CA PRO A 164 -4.56 6.33 -20.80
C PRO A 164 -4.63 7.66 -20.04
N GLU A 165 -4.20 8.75 -20.66
CA GLU A 165 -4.14 10.11 -20.09
C GLU A 165 -5.44 10.53 -19.38
N ASP A 166 -6.50 9.78 -19.63
CA ASP A 166 -7.84 9.97 -19.13
C ASP A 166 -8.07 9.55 -17.67
N TYR A 167 -7.12 8.86 -17.03
CA TYR A 167 -7.33 8.25 -15.70
C TYR A 167 -6.75 9.05 -14.54
N LEU A 168 -5.83 9.98 -14.79
CA LEU A 168 -5.14 10.72 -13.74
C LEU A 168 -5.17 12.22 -13.98
N ILE A 169 -5.32 12.98 -12.91
CA ILE A 169 -5.08 14.41 -12.87
C ILE A 169 -3.93 14.65 -11.93
N ASN A 170 -2.85 15.27 -12.42
CA ASN A 170 -1.66 15.57 -11.65
C ASN A 170 -1.54 17.07 -11.46
N TYR A 171 -1.23 17.52 -10.23
CA TYR A 171 -1.31 18.92 -9.87
C TYR A 171 0.02 19.57 -9.53
N THR A 172 1.02 18.83 -9.04
CA THR A 172 2.28 19.44 -8.65
C THR A 172 3.46 18.49 -8.79
N PHE A 173 4.63 19.08 -9.01
CA PHE A 173 5.90 18.39 -9.16
C PHE A 173 6.99 19.24 -8.55
N ASN A 174 7.81 18.64 -7.69
CA ASN A 174 9.01 19.24 -7.15
C ASN A 174 10.20 18.41 -7.63
N ASP A 175 11.14 19.07 -8.33
CA ASP A 175 12.44 18.52 -8.72
C ASP A 175 12.43 17.18 -9.46
N PHE A 176 11.45 16.97 -10.34
CA PHE A 176 11.57 15.89 -11.31
C PHE A 176 12.64 16.27 -12.33
N GLU A 177 13.69 15.47 -12.47
CA GLU A 177 14.83 15.68 -13.38
C GLU A 177 14.43 15.95 -14.84
N HIS A 178 13.20 15.68 -15.20
CA HIS A 178 12.68 15.77 -16.56
C HIS A 178 11.30 16.43 -16.65
N ALA A 179 10.83 17.07 -15.60
CA ALA A 179 9.62 17.88 -15.64
C ALA A 179 9.95 19.19 -16.35
N THR A 180 10.16 19.14 -17.65
CA THR A 180 10.25 20.33 -18.47
C THR A 180 8.84 20.81 -18.80
N ASP A 181 8.48 21.95 -18.25
CA ASP A 181 7.52 22.90 -18.80
C ASP A 181 6.04 22.52 -18.89
N SER A 182 5.54 21.55 -18.18
CA SER A 182 4.07 21.42 -18.14
C SER A 182 3.56 21.29 -16.72
N ASP A 183 2.65 22.17 -16.36
CA ASP A 183 1.86 22.12 -15.14
C ASP A 183 0.99 20.84 -15.07
N THR A 184 1.08 20.00 -16.08
CA THR A 184 0.35 18.75 -16.21
C THR A 184 1.25 17.67 -16.77
N ILE A 185 1.73 16.79 -15.92
CA ILE A 185 2.32 15.55 -16.39
C ILE A 185 1.17 14.55 -16.62
N PRO A 186 0.99 14.08 -17.84
CA PRO A 186 -0.19 13.27 -18.19
C PRO A 186 -0.23 11.93 -17.46
N ASN A 187 0.91 11.43 -16.97
CA ASN A 187 1.00 10.11 -16.36
C ASN A 187 2.15 10.04 -15.37
N PRO A 188 1.92 9.73 -14.08
CA PRO A 188 2.97 9.57 -13.08
C PRO A 188 4.00 8.51 -13.47
N PHE A 189 3.61 7.53 -14.27
CA PHE A 189 4.48 6.47 -14.74
C PHE A 189 5.36 6.86 -15.94
N GLN A 190 5.18 8.04 -16.54
CA GLN A 190 6.04 8.50 -17.64
C GLN A 190 7.44 8.89 -17.19
N PHE A 191 7.64 9.17 -15.90
CA PHE A 191 8.94 9.55 -15.35
C PHE A 191 9.78 8.38 -14.91
N VAL A 192 9.19 7.24 -14.78
CA VAL A 192 9.97 6.04 -14.59
C VAL A 192 10.54 5.72 -15.96
N ASP A 193 11.86 5.86 -16.12
CA ASP A 193 12.56 5.36 -17.30
C ASP A 193 12.03 3.95 -17.58
N PRO A 194 11.41 3.67 -18.74
CA PRO A 194 10.82 2.35 -19.01
C PRO A 194 11.80 1.21 -18.85
N SER A 195 13.10 1.48 -19.04
CA SER A 195 14.17 0.52 -18.77
C SER A 195 14.41 0.32 -17.26
N LYS A 196 13.80 1.14 -16.40
CA LYS A 196 13.98 1.18 -14.95
C LYS A 196 12.67 1.07 -14.18
N SER A 197 11.53 1.20 -14.85
CA SER A 197 10.20 1.01 -14.24
C SER A 197 9.83 -0.45 -14.21
N PHE A 198 10.38 -1.02 -13.29
CA PHE A 198 10.65 -2.38 -13.16
C PHE A 198 9.48 -3.19 -12.59
N THR A 199 8.70 -2.61 -11.72
CA THR A 199 7.93 -3.36 -10.76
C THR A 199 6.56 -3.78 -11.24
N PHE A 200 5.80 -2.89 -11.82
CA PHE A 200 4.42 -3.20 -12.23
C PHE A 200 4.34 -4.13 -13.43
N ASP A 201 5.21 -3.94 -14.41
CA ASP A 201 5.18 -4.76 -15.63
C ASP A 201 5.69 -6.17 -15.40
N ILE A 202 6.67 -6.34 -14.52
CA ILE A 202 7.18 -7.66 -14.15
C ILE A 202 6.14 -8.44 -13.38
N TRP A 203 5.50 -7.80 -12.41
CA TRP A 203 4.44 -8.44 -11.65
C TRP A 203 3.30 -8.91 -12.56
N TRP A 204 2.87 -8.06 -13.51
CA TRP A 204 1.82 -8.41 -14.45
C TRP A 204 2.22 -9.56 -15.40
N GLN A 205 3.46 -9.57 -15.89
CA GLN A 205 3.98 -10.65 -16.71
C GLN A 205 4.14 -11.95 -15.93
N LEU A 206 4.61 -11.87 -14.70
CA LEU A 206 4.71 -13.01 -13.79
C LEU A 206 3.35 -13.58 -13.47
N ALA A 207 2.38 -12.73 -13.12
CA ALA A 207 1.03 -13.17 -12.83
C ALA A 207 0.41 -13.95 -14.01
N GLN A 208 0.64 -13.52 -15.24
CA GLN A 208 0.16 -14.25 -16.43
C GLN A 208 0.84 -15.61 -16.62
N GLY A 209 2.15 -15.70 -16.44
CA GLY A 209 2.89 -16.94 -16.58
C GLY A 209 2.65 -17.91 -15.43
N LEU A 210 2.73 -17.41 -14.21
CA LEU A 210 2.49 -18.19 -13.00
C LEU A 210 1.03 -18.63 -12.85
N ASP A 211 0.08 -17.78 -13.23
CA ASP A 211 -1.35 -18.12 -13.23
C ASP A 211 -1.65 -19.33 -14.12
N ARG A 212 -1.01 -19.41 -15.28
CA ARG A 212 -1.11 -20.60 -16.13
C ARG A 212 -0.47 -21.83 -15.49
N ILE A 213 0.71 -21.69 -14.90
CA ILE A 213 1.40 -22.78 -14.19
C ILE A 213 0.56 -23.21 -12.98
N ALA A 214 0.01 -22.26 -12.24
CA ALA A 214 -0.84 -22.52 -11.08
C ALA A 214 -2.15 -23.23 -11.48
N LYS A 215 -2.83 -22.76 -12.50
CA LYS A 215 -4.11 -23.33 -12.97
C LYS A 215 -3.94 -24.71 -13.57
N ASP A 216 -2.90 -24.92 -14.38
CA ASP A 216 -2.69 -26.21 -15.03
C ASP A 216 -2.09 -27.26 -14.08
N GLY A 217 -1.36 -26.82 -13.02
CA GLY A 217 -0.79 -27.68 -11.97
C GLY A 217 0.13 -28.80 -12.45
N LYS A 218 0.59 -28.72 -13.71
CA LYS A 218 1.24 -29.80 -14.42
C LYS A 218 2.73 -29.60 -14.66
N ALA A 219 3.24 -28.37 -14.47
CA ALA A 219 4.65 -28.11 -14.57
C ALA A 219 5.40 -28.77 -13.42
N ALA A 220 6.54 -29.39 -13.70
CA ALA A 220 7.40 -29.99 -12.69
C ALA A 220 8.05 -28.92 -11.80
N GLY A 221 8.27 -27.72 -12.34
CA GLY A 221 8.82 -26.56 -11.64
C GLY A 221 8.86 -25.33 -12.54
N ALA A 222 9.23 -24.19 -11.97
CA ALA A 222 9.40 -22.95 -12.72
C ALA A 222 10.70 -22.24 -12.35
N VAL A 223 11.30 -21.58 -13.32
CA VAL A 223 12.47 -20.71 -13.16
C VAL A 223 12.12 -19.36 -13.78
N ILE A 224 12.03 -18.35 -12.96
CA ILE A 224 11.75 -16.99 -13.39
C ILE A 224 13.08 -16.26 -13.54
N VAL A 225 13.33 -15.72 -14.71
CA VAL A 225 14.54 -14.95 -14.98
C VAL A 225 14.17 -13.48 -15.08
N TYR A 226 14.55 -12.70 -14.06
CA TYR A 226 14.38 -11.26 -14.10
C TYR A 226 15.43 -10.58 -14.96
N ASP A 227 15.02 -9.62 -15.79
CA ASP A 227 15.94 -8.78 -16.56
C ASP A 227 16.57 -7.70 -15.68
N MET A 228 17.21 -8.14 -14.59
CA MET A 228 17.90 -7.35 -13.59
C MET A 228 19.18 -7.98 -13.14
N ALA A 229 20.11 -7.14 -12.66
CA ALA A 229 21.33 -7.58 -12.01
C ALA A 229 21.04 -8.40 -10.74
N TYR A 230 21.96 -9.29 -10.40
CA TYR A 230 21.85 -10.12 -9.19
C TYR A 230 21.68 -9.28 -7.93
N GLU A 231 22.45 -8.20 -7.78
CA GLU A 231 22.36 -7.32 -6.62
C GLU A 231 20.95 -6.74 -6.38
N ARG A 232 20.15 -6.63 -7.43
CA ARG A 232 18.76 -6.16 -7.33
C ARG A 232 17.76 -7.31 -7.20
N THR A 233 18.13 -8.48 -7.70
CA THR A 233 17.23 -9.64 -7.71
C THR A 233 17.34 -10.45 -6.42
N LYS A 234 18.51 -10.44 -5.76
CA LYS A 234 18.73 -11.19 -4.52
C LYS A 234 17.74 -10.75 -3.45
N GLY A 235 17.15 -11.72 -2.78
CA GLY A 235 16.17 -11.45 -1.72
C GLY A 235 14.82 -10.93 -2.22
N LEU A 236 14.56 -10.91 -3.51
CA LEU A 236 13.32 -10.40 -4.09
C LEU A 236 12.12 -11.25 -3.67
N TYR A 237 11.33 -10.74 -2.75
CA TYR A 237 10.13 -11.38 -2.26
C TYR A 237 8.92 -10.89 -3.07
N THR A 238 8.57 -11.61 -4.12
CA THR A 238 7.43 -11.25 -4.96
C THR A 238 6.11 -11.52 -4.26
N PHE A 239 5.07 -10.79 -4.66
CA PHE A 239 3.72 -11.10 -4.22
C PHE A 239 3.38 -12.55 -4.51
N PRO A 240 2.80 -13.26 -3.56
CA PRO A 240 2.23 -14.57 -3.85
C PRO A 240 1.11 -14.40 -4.87
N VAL A 241 1.03 -15.35 -5.78
CA VAL A 241 -0.17 -15.48 -6.62
C VAL A 241 -1.41 -15.70 -5.73
N PRO A 242 -2.62 -15.41 -6.21
CA PRO A 242 -3.85 -15.50 -5.41
C PRO A 242 -4.06 -16.82 -4.67
N GLU A 243 -3.43 -17.88 -5.14
CA GLU A 243 -3.54 -19.23 -4.57
C GLU A 243 -2.16 -19.90 -4.50
N LEU A 244 -1.99 -20.83 -3.54
CA LEU A 244 -0.88 -21.76 -3.54
C LEU A 244 -0.85 -22.54 -4.86
N TYR A 245 0.30 -22.59 -5.52
CA TYR A 245 0.49 -23.38 -6.74
C TYR A 245 1.53 -24.47 -6.52
N ASN A 246 1.35 -25.62 -7.21
CA ASN A 246 2.11 -26.83 -6.91
C ASN A 246 3.51 -26.90 -7.55
N SER A 247 3.86 -25.97 -8.44
CA SER A 247 5.16 -25.98 -9.11
C SER A 247 6.19 -25.22 -8.29
N PRO A 248 7.22 -25.85 -7.73
CA PRO A 248 8.30 -25.16 -7.04
C PRO A 248 8.98 -24.16 -7.96
N THR A 249 9.22 -22.95 -7.48
CA THR A 249 9.66 -21.82 -8.29
C THR A 249 10.93 -21.20 -7.74
N LEU A 250 11.92 -20.99 -8.62
CA LEU A 250 13.15 -20.27 -8.31
C LEU A 250 13.27 -19.00 -9.16
N ILE A 251 13.97 -18.01 -8.61
CA ILE A 251 14.18 -16.70 -9.22
C ILE A 251 15.68 -16.54 -9.56
N LEU A 252 15.97 -16.13 -10.77
CA LEU A 252 17.32 -15.84 -11.25
C LEU A 252 17.45 -14.39 -11.69
N SER A 253 18.66 -13.89 -11.61
CA SER A 253 19.06 -12.62 -12.22
C SER A 253 19.19 -12.75 -13.74
N ARG A 254 19.35 -11.61 -14.41
CA ARG A 254 19.62 -11.53 -15.86
C ARG A 254 20.85 -12.35 -16.25
N GLU A 255 21.96 -12.11 -15.56
CA GLU A 255 23.24 -12.77 -15.87
C GLU A 255 23.20 -14.27 -15.60
N ASP A 256 22.60 -14.71 -14.50
CA ASP A 256 22.50 -16.12 -14.15
C ASP A 256 21.49 -16.86 -15.05
N GLY A 257 20.50 -16.15 -15.55
CA GLY A 257 19.45 -16.69 -16.44
C GLY A 257 19.90 -16.91 -17.90
N VAL A 258 20.95 -16.25 -18.39
CA VAL A 258 21.36 -16.33 -19.81
C VAL A 258 21.56 -17.78 -20.26
N LYS A 259 22.34 -18.55 -19.50
CA LYS A 259 22.60 -19.96 -19.81
C LYS A 259 21.33 -20.81 -19.68
N VAL A 260 20.54 -20.59 -18.64
CA VAL A 260 19.31 -21.36 -18.38
C VAL A 260 18.30 -21.17 -19.50
N ILE A 261 18.12 -19.95 -19.99
CA ILE A 261 17.28 -19.64 -21.16
C ILE A 261 17.79 -20.36 -22.41
N ALA A 262 19.12 -20.34 -22.65
CA ALA A 262 19.71 -20.99 -23.81
C ALA A 262 19.56 -22.52 -23.75
N ASP A 263 19.67 -23.12 -22.58
CA ASP A 263 19.48 -24.53 -22.33
C ASP A 263 18.00 -24.93 -22.46
N ALA A 264 17.07 -24.11 -21.94
CA ALA A 264 15.63 -24.33 -22.06
C ALA A 264 15.14 -24.31 -23.51
N LYS A 265 15.69 -23.41 -24.35
CA LYS A 265 15.41 -23.38 -25.80
C LYS A 265 15.87 -24.64 -26.53
N LYS A 266 16.74 -25.43 -25.92
CA LYS A 266 17.26 -26.71 -26.47
C LYS A 266 16.68 -27.94 -25.81
N GLY A 267 15.72 -27.76 -24.88
CA GLY A 267 15.11 -28.86 -24.13
C GLY A 267 16.08 -29.60 -23.22
N LYS A 268 17.09 -28.93 -22.66
CA LYS A 268 18.04 -29.54 -21.73
C LYS A 268 17.39 -29.86 -20.39
N LEU A 269 17.98 -30.81 -19.66
CA LEU A 269 17.54 -31.15 -18.31
C LEU A 269 18.00 -30.10 -17.30
N ALA A 270 17.16 -29.86 -16.30
CA ALA A 270 17.56 -29.18 -15.08
C ALA A 270 17.11 -29.95 -13.84
N THR A 271 17.85 -29.78 -12.76
CA THR A 271 17.45 -30.25 -11.42
C THR A 271 17.17 -29.02 -10.57
N LEU A 272 15.92 -28.88 -10.13
CA LEU A 272 15.42 -27.81 -9.28
C LEU A 272 15.10 -28.39 -7.91
N ARG A 273 15.64 -27.77 -6.85
CA ARG A 273 15.30 -28.06 -5.46
C ARG A 273 14.75 -26.83 -4.78
N LEU A 274 13.66 -26.99 -4.04
CA LEU A 274 13.08 -25.99 -3.15
C LEU A 274 12.37 -26.72 -2.01
N GLU A 275 13.05 -26.84 -0.88
CA GLU A 275 12.47 -27.43 0.32
C GLU A 275 11.66 -26.36 1.06
N ALA A 276 10.37 -26.56 1.18
CA ALA A 276 9.46 -25.68 1.88
C ALA A 276 8.41 -26.47 2.67
N ALA A 277 7.77 -25.82 3.61
CA ALA A 277 6.72 -26.42 4.43
C ALA A 277 5.53 -25.47 4.54
N VAL A 278 4.39 -26.05 4.89
CA VAL A 278 3.17 -25.32 5.21
C VAL A 278 2.80 -25.64 6.66
N GLU A 279 2.46 -24.62 7.43
CA GLU A 279 2.00 -24.75 8.80
C GLU A 279 0.75 -23.93 9.04
N THR A 280 -0.18 -24.43 9.84
CA THR A 280 -1.31 -23.63 10.31
C THR A 280 -0.83 -22.67 11.40
N THR A 281 -1.10 -21.39 11.23
CA THR A 281 -0.75 -20.35 12.19
C THR A 281 -1.85 -19.28 12.25
N GLU A 282 -1.77 -18.41 13.25
CA GLU A 282 -2.71 -17.32 13.42
C GLU A 282 -2.23 -16.05 12.72
N ALA A 283 -3.14 -15.42 11.97
CA ALA A 283 -3.07 -14.06 11.51
C ALA A 283 -4.11 -13.19 12.22
N TYR A 284 -3.87 -11.88 12.33
CA TYR A 284 -4.87 -10.96 12.83
C TYR A 284 -4.70 -9.55 12.28
N GLN A 285 -5.82 -8.88 12.12
CA GLN A 285 -5.90 -7.43 11.98
C GLN A 285 -6.04 -6.81 13.36
N TYR A 286 -5.35 -5.70 13.61
CA TYR A 286 -5.49 -4.96 14.84
C TYR A 286 -6.27 -3.68 14.61
N VAL A 287 -7.31 -3.46 15.42
CA VAL A 287 -8.15 -2.25 15.38
C VAL A 287 -8.14 -1.59 16.75
N ALA A 288 -7.94 -0.28 16.79
CA ALA A 288 -7.93 0.48 18.02
C ALA A 288 -8.31 1.95 17.77
N TYR A 289 -8.60 2.71 18.82
CA TYR A 289 -9.18 4.03 18.69
C TYR A 289 -8.44 5.08 19.53
N LEU A 290 -8.09 6.20 18.91
CA LEU A 290 -7.77 7.42 19.66
C LEU A 290 -9.05 8.26 19.76
N PRO A 291 -9.74 8.28 20.91
CA PRO A 291 -11.08 8.82 21.05
C PRO A 291 -11.19 10.30 20.68
N GLY A 292 -12.20 10.65 19.88
CA GLY A 292 -12.67 12.01 19.68
C GLY A 292 -13.73 12.39 20.72
N LYS A 293 -14.21 13.63 20.67
CA LYS A 293 -15.21 14.17 21.63
C LYS A 293 -16.52 13.38 21.71
N ASN A 294 -16.89 12.71 20.63
CA ASN A 294 -18.13 11.95 20.52
C ASN A 294 -17.93 10.43 20.60
N TYR A 295 -16.73 9.99 20.95
CA TYR A 295 -16.40 8.57 20.99
C TYR A 295 -17.43 7.73 21.76
N GLY A 296 -17.82 6.61 21.20
CA GLY A 296 -18.81 5.70 21.80
C GLY A 296 -20.27 6.13 21.65
N THR A 297 -20.55 7.27 21.02
CA THR A 297 -21.93 7.74 20.76
C THR A 297 -22.35 7.48 19.29
N SER A 298 -23.62 7.73 18.99
CA SER A 298 -24.12 7.68 17.60
C SER A 298 -23.61 8.85 16.72
N ALA A 299 -23.04 9.89 17.31
CA ALA A 299 -22.45 11.03 16.63
C ALA A 299 -20.91 10.91 16.45
N ASP A 300 -20.37 9.75 16.70
CA ASP A 300 -18.93 9.47 16.57
C ASP A 300 -18.53 9.31 15.10
N GLU A 301 -18.07 10.39 14.52
CA GLU A 301 -17.42 10.36 13.19
C GLU A 301 -15.95 9.92 13.34
N GLN A 302 -15.49 9.05 12.44
CA GLN A 302 -14.17 8.45 12.52
C GLN A 302 -13.36 8.68 11.25
N ILE A 303 -12.06 8.97 11.41
CA ILE A 303 -11.07 8.93 10.33
C ILE A 303 -10.30 7.62 10.47
N LEU A 304 -10.32 6.84 9.41
CA LEU A 304 -9.61 5.58 9.34
C LEU A 304 -8.15 5.82 8.97
N LEU A 305 -7.25 5.41 9.84
CA LEU A 305 -5.81 5.33 9.58
C LEU A 305 -5.48 3.88 9.27
N VAL A 306 -5.08 3.60 8.03
CA VAL A 306 -4.97 2.23 7.55
C VAL A 306 -3.62 1.96 6.89
N ASN A 307 -3.00 0.83 7.22
CA ASN A 307 -1.83 0.29 6.53
C ASN A 307 -1.65 -1.19 6.84
N HIS A 308 -0.82 -1.87 6.03
CA HIS A 308 -0.39 -3.22 6.33
C HIS A 308 0.86 -3.23 7.23
N THR A 309 1.14 -4.37 7.84
CA THR A 309 2.24 -4.56 8.80
C THR A 309 3.23 -5.63 8.36
N ASP A 310 2.82 -6.46 7.42
CA ASP A 310 3.63 -7.52 6.84
C ASP A 310 4.42 -7.02 5.63
N GLY A 311 5.60 -7.58 5.43
CA GLY A 311 6.41 -7.30 4.26
C GLY A 311 7.90 -7.58 4.43
N PRO A 312 8.65 -7.58 3.32
CA PRO A 312 10.05 -7.96 3.31
C PRO A 312 11.02 -6.86 3.75
N SER A 313 10.63 -5.58 3.75
CA SER A 313 11.59 -4.48 3.89
C SER A 313 11.16 -3.38 4.85
N ILE A 314 12.10 -2.50 5.22
CA ILE A 314 11.81 -1.30 6.01
C ILE A 314 11.33 -0.14 5.12
N THR A 315 11.76 -0.08 3.88
CA THR A 315 11.45 1.05 3.01
C THR A 315 10.04 0.95 2.45
N GLN A 316 9.61 -0.23 2.08
CA GLN A 316 8.29 -0.47 1.52
C GLN A 316 7.21 -0.58 2.60
N ASP A 317 7.47 -1.32 3.68
CA ASP A 317 6.43 -1.81 4.58
C ASP A 317 6.42 -1.04 5.91
N ASN A 318 6.70 0.25 5.89
CA ASN A 318 6.84 1.08 7.09
C ASN A 318 5.64 2.01 7.37
N GLY A 319 4.56 1.88 6.62
CA GLY A 319 3.42 2.77 6.76
C GLY A 319 2.79 2.77 8.14
N ALA A 320 2.81 1.64 8.86
CA ALA A 320 2.34 1.58 10.24
C ALA A 320 3.11 2.52 11.18
N LEU A 321 4.41 2.77 10.93
CA LEU A 321 5.20 3.76 11.68
C LEU A 321 4.76 5.18 11.35
N GLY A 322 4.33 5.44 10.11
CA GLY A 322 3.72 6.70 9.71
C GLY A 322 2.40 6.96 10.45
N LEU A 323 1.55 5.93 10.56
CA LEU A 323 0.32 6.02 11.34
C LEU A 323 0.61 6.26 12.84
N LEU A 324 1.64 5.62 13.38
CA LEU A 324 2.08 5.83 14.75
C LEU A 324 2.49 7.29 15.00
N ALA A 325 3.19 7.92 14.03
CA ALA A 325 3.56 9.34 14.10
C ALA A 325 2.33 10.26 14.12
N ILE A 326 1.31 9.96 13.33
CA ILE A 326 0.03 10.67 13.33
C ILE A 326 -0.64 10.55 14.70
N ILE A 327 -0.77 9.35 15.23
CA ILE A 327 -1.39 9.09 16.55
C ILE A 327 -0.63 9.81 17.66
N LYS A 328 0.70 9.75 17.68
CA LYS A 328 1.54 10.49 18.63
C LYS A 328 1.20 11.97 18.63
N TYR A 329 1.06 12.59 17.48
CA TYR A 329 0.71 14.00 17.38
C TYR A 329 -0.67 14.28 17.98
N PHE A 330 -1.70 13.60 17.51
CA PHE A 330 -3.08 13.87 17.93
C PHE A 330 -3.37 13.45 19.37
N SER A 331 -2.59 12.56 19.97
CA SER A 331 -2.71 12.21 21.39
C SER A 331 -2.44 13.39 22.33
N ASN A 332 -1.65 14.38 21.89
CA ASN A 332 -1.41 15.61 22.66
C ASN A 332 -2.58 16.61 22.61
N ILE A 333 -3.56 16.40 21.76
CA ILE A 333 -4.78 17.20 21.74
C ILE A 333 -5.79 16.57 22.69
N PRO A 334 -6.37 17.28 23.68
CA PRO A 334 -7.38 16.71 24.57
C PRO A 334 -8.56 16.11 23.80
N GLN A 335 -9.12 15.00 24.30
CA GLN A 335 -10.21 14.27 23.67
C GLN A 335 -11.40 15.16 23.30
N GLU A 336 -11.81 16.05 24.22
CA GLU A 336 -12.92 16.98 24.03
C GLU A 336 -12.68 18.01 22.92
N SER A 337 -11.42 18.21 22.53
CA SER A 337 -11.01 19.10 21.45
C SER A 337 -10.79 18.37 20.13
N ARG A 338 -10.78 17.03 20.09
CA ARG A 338 -10.68 16.25 18.86
C ARG A 338 -12.09 16.07 18.27
N PRO A 339 -12.41 16.66 17.12
CA PRO A 339 -13.75 16.57 16.52
C PRO A 339 -14.15 15.14 16.17
N ARG A 340 -13.19 14.34 15.72
CA ARG A 340 -13.35 12.97 15.21
C ARG A 340 -12.43 12.00 15.94
N THR A 341 -12.84 10.76 16.02
CA THR A 341 -12.02 9.65 16.47
C THR A 341 -11.03 9.27 15.37
N LEU A 342 -9.79 8.94 15.71
CA LEU A 342 -8.88 8.25 14.81
C LEU A 342 -8.97 6.75 15.05
N THR A 343 -9.38 6.01 14.03
CA THR A 343 -9.44 4.55 14.05
C THR A 343 -8.19 4.00 13.40
N VAL A 344 -7.33 3.36 14.17
CA VAL A 344 -6.15 2.68 13.64
C VAL A 344 -6.55 1.29 13.18
N PHE A 345 -6.22 0.96 11.95
CA PHE A 345 -6.41 -0.36 11.39
C PHE A 345 -5.10 -0.87 10.78
N LEU A 346 -4.54 -1.88 11.42
CA LEU A 346 -3.32 -2.54 10.98
C LEU A 346 -3.67 -3.90 10.37
N ASP A 347 -3.47 -4.02 9.06
CA ASP A 347 -3.73 -5.26 8.32
C ASP A 347 -2.46 -6.12 8.23
N CYS A 348 -2.62 -7.39 7.94
CA CYS A 348 -1.52 -8.34 7.81
C CYS A 348 -1.62 -9.19 6.53
N ARG A 349 -2.41 -8.73 5.56
CA ARG A 349 -2.76 -9.55 4.39
C ARG A 349 -2.06 -9.14 3.10
N HIS A 350 -1.04 -8.30 3.16
CA HIS A 350 -0.37 -7.81 1.95
C HIS A 350 0.48 -8.89 1.26
N TYR A 351 1.11 -9.78 2.03
CA TYR A 351 2.02 -10.81 1.52
C TYR A 351 1.54 -12.24 1.78
N ILE A 352 0.26 -12.45 2.04
CA ILE A 352 -0.32 -13.79 2.12
C ILE A 352 -1.20 -14.06 0.89
N PRO A 353 -1.20 -15.30 0.35
CA PRO A 353 -2.01 -15.64 -0.81
C PRO A 353 -3.48 -15.79 -0.43
N GLY A 354 -4.33 -15.81 -1.45
CA GLY A 354 -5.73 -16.16 -1.24
C GLY A 354 -6.54 -15.06 -0.57
N MET A 355 -6.23 -13.81 -0.86
CA MET A 355 -7.04 -12.66 -0.45
C MET A 355 -8.50 -12.77 -0.90
N GLU A 356 -8.77 -13.60 -1.91
CA GLU A 356 -10.10 -14.10 -2.24
C GLU A 356 -10.40 -15.38 -1.43
N GLY A 357 -11.63 -15.54 -0.98
CA GLY A 357 -12.02 -16.71 -0.20
C GLY A 357 -11.63 -16.64 1.27
N ALA A 358 -10.80 -17.54 1.74
CA ALA A 358 -10.51 -17.73 3.16
C ALA A 358 -9.91 -16.51 3.87
N HIS A 359 -9.15 -15.65 3.16
CA HIS A 359 -8.55 -14.45 3.72
C HIS A 359 -9.40 -13.19 3.54
N ARG A 360 -10.44 -13.25 2.72
CA ARG A 360 -11.40 -12.16 2.52
C ARG A 360 -12.50 -12.15 3.58
N GLU A 361 -13.00 -13.33 3.95
CA GLU A 361 -14.08 -13.46 4.93
C GLU A 361 -13.69 -12.96 6.34
N PRO A 362 -12.44 -13.09 6.81
CA PRO A 362 -12.01 -12.54 8.09
C PRO A 362 -11.95 -11.02 8.17
N ASP A 363 -12.15 -10.29 7.07
CA ASP A 363 -12.03 -8.84 7.07
C ASP A 363 -12.87 -8.17 8.16
N TRP A 364 -12.25 -7.24 8.87
CA TRP A 364 -12.87 -6.53 9.99
C TRP A 364 -14.20 -5.87 9.60
N LEU A 365 -14.26 -5.12 8.50
CA LEU A 365 -15.49 -4.44 8.10
C LEU A 365 -16.57 -5.39 7.56
N LYS A 366 -16.21 -6.60 7.22
CA LYS A 366 -17.19 -7.65 6.92
C LYS A 366 -17.77 -8.23 8.20
N ARG A 367 -16.93 -8.45 9.23
CA ARG A 367 -17.37 -8.97 10.53
C ARG A 367 -18.11 -7.92 11.36
N TYR A 368 -17.80 -6.65 11.19
CA TYR A 368 -18.36 -5.52 11.94
C TYR A 368 -18.85 -4.42 10.98
N PRO A 369 -19.87 -4.69 10.16
CA PRO A 369 -20.32 -3.79 9.10
C PRO A 369 -20.81 -2.43 9.61
N GLU A 370 -21.26 -2.35 10.87
CA GLU A 370 -21.66 -1.10 11.51
C GLU A 370 -20.53 -0.09 11.70
N ALA A 371 -19.28 -0.55 11.67
CA ALA A 371 -18.12 0.35 11.74
C ALA A 371 -18.02 1.24 10.49
N LYS A 372 -18.52 0.79 9.33
CA LYS A 372 -18.53 1.58 8.09
C LYS A 372 -19.31 2.88 8.22
N ASP A 373 -20.43 2.86 8.97
CA ASP A 373 -21.32 4.00 9.08
C ASP A 373 -20.68 5.17 9.84
N LYS A 374 -19.63 4.92 10.60
CA LYS A 374 -18.90 5.91 11.37
C LYS A 374 -17.72 6.49 10.62
N ILE A 375 -17.18 5.79 9.62
CA ILE A 375 -15.98 6.20 8.89
C ILE A 375 -16.35 7.27 7.88
N VAL A 376 -15.78 8.47 8.05
CA VAL A 376 -16.06 9.65 7.22
C VAL A 376 -14.84 10.13 6.43
N GLY A 377 -13.67 9.56 6.67
CA GLY A 377 -12.44 9.90 5.97
C GLY A 377 -11.39 8.81 6.13
N ILE A 378 -10.38 8.81 5.26
CA ILE A 378 -9.32 7.79 5.25
C ILE A 378 -7.95 8.41 5.05
N ILE A 379 -6.97 7.91 5.78
CA ILE A 379 -5.54 8.19 5.64
C ILE A 379 -4.81 6.85 5.47
N GLN A 380 -4.03 6.77 4.41
CA GLN A 380 -3.11 5.66 4.16
C GLN A 380 -1.72 6.24 3.93
N ALA A 381 -0.69 5.65 4.47
CA ALA A 381 0.68 6.06 4.26
C ALA A 381 1.58 4.84 4.09
N GLU A 382 2.49 4.91 3.12
CA GLU A 382 3.39 3.82 2.78
C GLU A 382 4.67 4.39 2.15
N HIS A 383 5.77 3.64 2.19
CA HIS A 383 7.04 4.01 1.57
C HIS A 383 7.62 5.34 2.09
N LEU A 384 7.55 5.57 3.42
CA LEU A 384 8.07 6.78 4.01
C LEU A 384 9.59 6.70 4.20
N GLY A 385 10.29 7.76 3.82
CA GLY A 385 11.73 7.87 4.02
C GLY A 385 12.58 7.07 3.03
N GLU A 386 12.02 6.61 1.93
CA GLU A 386 12.74 5.79 0.96
C GLU A 386 13.69 6.64 0.11
N LEU A 387 14.93 6.13 -0.06
CA LEU A 387 15.94 6.71 -0.93
C LEU A 387 15.93 6.06 -2.32
N ASP A 388 16.21 6.84 -3.36
CA ASP A 388 16.25 6.34 -4.74
C ASP A 388 17.57 5.62 -5.03
N TYR A 389 17.44 4.40 -5.50
CA TYR A 389 18.55 3.57 -5.96
C TYR A 389 18.28 3.08 -7.37
N ARG A 390 19.34 2.96 -8.17
CA ARG A 390 19.22 2.49 -9.54
C ARG A 390 20.27 1.44 -9.88
N GLU A 391 19.93 0.59 -10.82
CA GLU A 391 20.89 -0.32 -11.40
C GLU A 391 21.78 0.46 -12.39
N ILE A 392 23.08 0.54 -12.10
CA ILE A 392 24.10 1.16 -12.93
C ILE A 392 25.20 0.13 -13.14
N ASP A 393 25.45 -0.26 -14.39
CA ASP A 393 26.47 -1.24 -14.77
C ASP A 393 26.41 -2.55 -13.95
N GLY A 394 25.19 -3.03 -13.69
CA GLY A 394 24.95 -4.29 -12.96
C GLY A 394 25.10 -4.19 -11.44
N ARG A 395 25.25 -2.98 -10.90
CA ARG A 395 25.26 -2.71 -9.44
C ARG A 395 24.09 -1.84 -9.05
N VAL A 396 23.66 -1.96 -7.82
CA VAL A 396 22.61 -1.11 -7.22
C VAL A 396 23.30 0.04 -6.49
N GLU A 397 23.13 1.25 -6.98
CA GLU A 397 23.80 2.45 -6.46
C GLU A 397 22.78 3.54 -6.08
N PRO A 398 23.02 4.28 -4.96
CA PRO A 398 22.17 5.40 -4.59
C PRO A 398 22.30 6.53 -5.61
N THR A 399 21.18 7.15 -5.96
CA THR A 399 21.19 8.34 -6.85
C THR A 399 21.46 9.63 -6.11
N GLY A 400 21.38 9.62 -4.77
CA GLY A 400 21.47 10.81 -3.93
C GLY A 400 20.16 11.58 -3.79
N TYR A 401 19.07 11.07 -4.34
CA TYR A 401 17.73 11.65 -4.27
C TYR A 401 16.80 10.82 -3.38
N ALA A 402 15.70 11.45 -2.94
CA ALA A 402 14.56 10.72 -2.42
C ALA A 402 13.89 9.90 -3.53
N GLU A 403 13.27 8.79 -3.18
CA GLU A 403 12.41 8.05 -4.10
C GLU A 403 11.22 8.93 -4.53
N GLN A 404 10.68 8.66 -5.71
CA GLN A 404 9.50 9.36 -6.20
C GLN A 404 8.29 9.04 -5.34
N SER A 405 7.64 10.07 -4.80
CA SER A 405 6.49 9.93 -3.93
C SER A 405 5.22 10.43 -4.58
N TYR A 406 4.13 9.74 -4.37
CA TYR A 406 2.80 10.08 -4.84
C TYR A 406 1.88 10.31 -3.66
N LEU A 407 1.28 11.50 -3.64
CA LEU A 407 0.21 11.83 -2.71
C LEU A 407 -1.12 11.79 -3.47
N TRP A 408 -1.91 10.80 -3.14
CA TRP A 408 -3.21 10.57 -3.76
C TRP A 408 -4.31 11.25 -2.97
N THR A 409 -5.28 11.86 -3.66
CA THR A 409 -6.47 12.43 -3.03
C THR A 409 -7.69 12.32 -3.96
N ARG A 410 -8.85 12.69 -3.45
CA ARG A 410 -10.11 12.68 -4.20
C ARG A 410 -10.27 13.95 -5.05
N ASN A 411 -11.12 13.88 -6.07
CA ASN A 411 -11.45 15.03 -6.92
C ASN A 411 -12.29 16.06 -6.15
N ASN A 412 -11.65 16.80 -5.29
CA ASN A 412 -12.22 17.89 -4.50
C ASN A 412 -11.17 18.99 -4.32
N ASP A 413 -11.54 20.23 -4.61
CA ASP A 413 -10.59 21.35 -4.61
C ASP A 413 -9.95 21.55 -3.23
N VAL A 414 -10.72 21.40 -2.14
CA VAL A 414 -10.20 21.55 -0.75
C VAL A 414 -9.12 20.52 -0.46
N LEU A 415 -9.33 19.27 -0.86
CA LEU A 415 -8.37 18.19 -0.64
C LEU A 415 -7.13 18.37 -1.53
N VAL A 416 -7.32 18.71 -2.80
CA VAL A 416 -6.23 18.95 -3.74
C VAL A 416 -5.36 20.11 -3.30
N ASP A 417 -5.97 21.25 -2.95
CA ASP A 417 -5.24 22.44 -2.49
C ASP A 417 -4.48 22.16 -1.19
N ALA A 418 -5.10 21.42 -0.27
CA ALA A 418 -4.44 21.00 0.97
C ALA A 418 -3.22 20.10 0.70
N ALA A 419 -3.36 19.12 -0.20
CA ALA A 419 -2.27 18.22 -0.58
C ALA A 419 -1.10 19.00 -1.23
N ILE A 420 -1.38 19.87 -2.19
CA ILE A 420 -0.37 20.70 -2.86
C ILE A 420 0.32 21.62 -1.85
N ALA A 421 -0.45 22.28 -0.98
CA ALA A 421 0.10 23.19 0.03
C ALA A 421 1.02 22.44 1.01
N ALA A 422 0.62 21.23 1.45
CA ALA A 422 1.40 20.43 2.38
C ALA A 422 2.71 19.92 1.74
N VAL A 423 2.66 19.37 0.53
CA VAL A 423 3.85 18.92 -0.22
C VAL A 423 4.85 20.07 -0.38
N ASN A 424 4.39 21.26 -0.79
CA ASN A 424 5.25 22.44 -0.94
C ASN A 424 5.80 22.94 0.41
N LYS A 425 4.95 22.97 1.45
CA LYS A 425 5.33 23.43 2.79
C LYS A 425 6.45 22.61 3.42
N TYR A 426 6.38 21.29 3.23
CA TYR A 426 7.35 20.35 3.79
C TYR A 426 8.48 19.99 2.83
N GLY A 427 8.51 20.63 1.65
CA GLY A 427 9.64 20.59 0.73
C GLY A 427 9.93 19.20 0.17
N TRP A 428 8.91 18.42 -0.14
CA TRP A 428 9.13 17.13 -0.78
C TRP A 428 9.81 17.33 -2.13
N SER A 429 10.93 16.67 -2.32
CA SER A 429 11.53 16.52 -3.63
C SER A 429 10.89 15.33 -4.36
N ARG A 430 10.81 15.41 -5.68
CA ARG A 430 10.29 14.33 -6.54
C ARG A 430 8.92 13.82 -6.10
N ALA A 431 8.03 14.76 -5.77
CA ALA A 431 6.70 14.50 -5.28
C ALA A 431 5.63 14.90 -6.30
N GLN A 432 4.56 14.15 -6.33
CA GLN A 432 3.41 14.39 -7.18
C GLN A 432 2.12 14.27 -6.39
N VAL A 433 1.23 15.25 -6.54
CA VAL A 433 -0.16 15.14 -6.08
C VAL A 433 -1.00 14.63 -7.24
N SER A 434 -1.68 13.52 -7.03
CA SER A 434 -2.46 12.84 -8.06
C SER A 434 -3.90 12.61 -7.63
N VAL A 435 -4.81 12.84 -8.59
CA VAL A 435 -6.23 12.53 -8.45
C VAL A 435 -6.58 11.46 -9.48
N PRO A 436 -6.89 10.24 -9.04
CA PRO A 436 -7.20 9.13 -9.95
C PRO A 436 -8.62 9.23 -10.56
N GLU A 437 -9.26 10.38 -10.45
CA GLU A 437 -10.61 10.63 -10.93
C GLU A 437 -10.67 11.84 -11.85
N ARG A 438 -11.34 11.69 -12.99
CA ARG A 438 -11.80 12.84 -13.77
C ARG A 438 -13.33 12.92 -13.70
N PRO A 439 -13.91 14.12 -13.77
CA PRO A 439 -15.35 14.27 -13.89
C PRO A 439 -15.90 13.39 -15.02
N GLY A 440 -16.83 12.48 -14.72
CA GLY A 440 -17.44 11.58 -15.69
C GLY A 440 -16.58 10.39 -16.14
N LYS A 441 -15.35 10.26 -15.66
CA LYS A 441 -14.49 9.09 -15.91
C LYS A 441 -13.86 8.64 -14.60
N ARG A 442 -13.97 7.36 -14.28
CA ARG A 442 -13.38 6.78 -13.09
C ARG A 442 -12.07 6.12 -13.43
N GLY A 443 -11.04 6.47 -12.70
CA GLY A 443 -9.76 5.82 -12.82
C GLY A 443 -9.77 4.45 -12.11
N ARG A 444 -9.37 3.40 -12.82
CA ARG A 444 -9.09 2.08 -12.21
C ARG A 444 -8.10 2.18 -11.05
N LEU A 445 -7.19 3.16 -11.10
CA LEU A 445 -6.16 3.39 -10.09
C LEU A 445 -6.68 3.79 -8.72
N GLN A 446 -7.84 4.41 -8.63
CA GLN A 446 -8.43 4.74 -7.34
C GLN A 446 -8.72 3.48 -6.50
N GLN A 447 -9.13 2.39 -7.13
CA GLN A 447 -9.35 1.11 -6.45
C GLN A 447 -8.03 0.50 -5.95
N VAL A 448 -6.97 0.69 -6.72
CA VAL A 448 -5.65 0.13 -6.40
C VAL A 448 -5.01 0.85 -5.23
N TRP A 449 -5.08 2.18 -5.19
CA TRP A 449 -4.27 2.97 -4.25
C TRP A 449 -4.79 3.04 -2.83
N TRP A 450 -6.11 3.11 -2.63
CA TRP A 450 -6.67 2.97 -1.29
C TRP A 450 -6.49 1.56 -0.73
N GLY A 451 -6.21 0.60 -1.59
CA GLY A 451 -6.07 -0.81 -1.25
C GLY A 451 -4.65 -1.32 -1.09
N VAL A 452 -3.69 -0.81 -1.87
CA VAL A 452 -2.34 -1.42 -1.96
C VAL A 452 -1.59 -1.38 -0.64
N GLY A 453 -1.58 -0.24 0.04
CA GLY A 453 -0.88 -0.12 1.30
C GLY A 453 -1.62 -0.69 2.51
N ALA A 454 -2.92 -0.90 2.40
CA ALA A 454 -3.76 -1.19 3.54
C ALA A 454 -4.36 -2.59 3.51
N LEU A 455 -4.78 -3.02 2.36
CA LEU A 455 -5.74 -4.11 2.25
C LEU A 455 -5.20 -5.25 1.43
N GLY A 456 -3.88 -5.23 1.23
CA GLY A 456 -3.20 -6.30 0.53
C GLY A 456 -3.92 -6.66 -0.73
N GLN A 457 -4.16 -5.72 -1.62
CA GLN A 457 -4.78 -6.05 -2.91
C GLN A 457 -6.01 -6.96 -2.82
N ALA A 458 -6.70 -6.88 -1.70
CA ALA A 458 -7.83 -7.75 -1.42
C ALA A 458 -8.82 -7.77 -2.55
N ASP A 459 -8.64 -6.89 -3.48
CA ASP A 459 -9.49 -6.87 -4.61
C ASP A 459 -8.74 -6.74 -5.91
N THR A 460 -8.04 -7.77 -6.25
CA THR A 460 -7.76 -8.08 -7.63
C THR A 460 -9.05 -8.41 -8.41
N GLY A 461 -10.13 -8.71 -7.72
CA GLY A 461 -11.46 -8.70 -8.28
C GLY A 461 -11.90 -7.28 -8.56
N TYR A 462 -11.46 -6.70 -9.66
CA TYR A 462 -11.97 -5.45 -10.25
C TYR A 462 -13.51 -5.33 -10.25
N TYR A 463 -14.20 -6.31 -9.74
CA TYR A 463 -15.62 -6.52 -9.93
C TYR A 463 -16.44 -6.60 -8.65
N ASN A 464 -15.82 -6.79 -7.48
CA ASN A 464 -16.55 -6.92 -6.22
C ASN A 464 -16.01 -5.97 -5.16
N CYS A 465 -16.49 -4.75 -5.18
CA CYS A 465 -16.25 -3.76 -4.15
C CYS A 465 -16.94 -4.11 -2.84
N ASP A 466 -16.47 -5.09 -2.14
CA ASP A 466 -17.23 -5.53 -0.97
C ASP A 466 -16.90 -4.74 0.29
N VAL A 467 -15.71 -4.12 0.41
CA VAL A 467 -15.34 -3.54 1.68
C VAL A 467 -14.75 -2.13 1.60
N TRP A 468 -13.50 -1.97 1.18
CA TRP A 468 -12.78 -0.72 1.38
C TRP A 468 -12.75 0.20 0.16
N HIS A 469 -12.49 -0.36 -1.01
CA HIS A 469 -12.27 0.38 -2.24
C HIS A 469 -13.49 1.12 -2.72
N CYS A 470 -14.64 0.75 -2.17
CA CYS A 470 -15.91 1.30 -2.56
C CYS A 470 -16.46 2.30 -1.55
N LEU A 471 -15.73 2.52 -0.48
CA LEU A 471 -16.03 3.65 0.38
C LEU A 471 -15.63 4.90 -0.39
N ASP A 472 -16.63 5.64 -0.87
CA ASP A 472 -16.44 6.96 -1.51
C ASP A 472 -16.09 7.99 -0.44
N LEU A 473 -14.94 7.81 0.20
CA LEU A 473 -14.49 8.61 1.32
C LEU A 473 -13.51 9.70 0.87
N PRO A 474 -13.61 10.90 1.41
CA PRO A 474 -12.53 11.87 1.33
C PRO A 474 -11.28 11.32 2.01
N GLY A 475 -10.11 11.63 1.48
CA GLY A 475 -8.89 11.12 2.10
C GLY A 475 -7.62 11.40 1.34
N PHE A 476 -6.53 10.93 1.91
CA PHE A 476 -5.19 11.04 1.37
C PHE A 476 -4.46 9.71 1.47
N GLY A 477 -3.74 9.37 0.42
CA GLY A 477 -2.87 8.20 0.36
C GLY A 477 -1.47 8.58 -0.10
N LEU A 478 -0.46 8.09 0.61
CA LEU A 478 0.93 8.24 0.25
C LEU A 478 1.49 6.89 -0.21
N GLY A 479 2.20 6.90 -1.32
CA GLY A 479 2.98 5.78 -1.81
C GLY A 479 4.21 6.24 -2.56
N GLY A 480 5.13 5.33 -2.81
CA GLY A 480 6.35 5.57 -3.59
C GLY A 480 6.44 4.69 -4.82
N PHE A 481 7.28 5.09 -5.76
CA PHE A 481 7.69 4.23 -6.87
C PHE A 481 9.14 3.80 -6.65
N LEU A 482 9.43 2.65 -6.65
CA LEU A 482 10.32 1.87 -5.85
C LEU A 482 11.52 1.39 -6.62
N GLY A 483 12.64 2.01 -6.36
CA GLY A 483 13.94 1.53 -6.76
C GLY A 483 14.30 0.18 -6.11
N HIS A 484 13.82 -0.09 -4.91
CA HIS A 484 14.11 -1.28 -4.09
C HIS A 484 12.87 -2.07 -3.67
N TYR A 485 11.97 -2.33 -4.60
CA TYR A 485 10.75 -3.05 -4.33
C TYR A 485 10.99 -4.49 -3.93
N TRP A 486 10.21 -4.95 -2.94
CA TRP A 486 10.01 -6.35 -2.59
C TRP A 486 11.27 -7.14 -2.26
N THR A 487 12.33 -6.49 -1.85
CA THR A 487 13.56 -7.19 -1.49
C THR A 487 13.80 -7.22 0.01
N THR A 488 14.17 -8.38 0.53
CA THR A 488 14.67 -8.54 1.89
C THR A 488 16.03 -7.85 2.13
N ASP A 489 16.69 -7.39 1.06
CA ASP A 489 17.96 -6.63 1.10
C ASP A 489 17.75 -5.12 1.24
N SER A 490 16.52 -4.66 1.47
CA SER A 490 16.20 -3.24 1.67
C SER A 490 16.05 -2.92 3.16
N GLY A 491 17.19 -2.78 3.82
CA GLY A 491 17.29 -2.43 5.24
C GLY A 491 17.33 -0.92 5.50
N ILE A 492 17.60 -0.58 6.76
CA ILE A 492 17.63 0.81 7.25
C ILE A 492 18.72 1.68 6.60
N ASP A 493 19.67 1.08 5.93
CA ASP A 493 20.70 1.77 5.14
C ASP A 493 20.16 2.46 3.88
N LYS A 494 18.97 2.08 3.43
CA LYS A 494 18.26 2.66 2.27
C LYS A 494 17.14 3.61 2.66
N TRP A 495 17.08 3.98 3.93
CA TRP A 495 16.04 4.78 4.53
C TRP A 495 16.61 6.07 5.15
N ASP A 496 15.88 7.16 4.99
CA ASP A 496 16.24 8.47 5.51
C ASP A 496 15.24 8.97 6.55
N LYS A 497 15.72 9.25 7.76
CA LYS A 497 14.90 9.67 8.89
C LYS A 497 14.28 11.05 8.74
N ASP A 498 14.98 11.99 8.10
CA ASP A 498 14.50 13.35 7.93
C ASP A 498 13.41 13.40 6.85
N LEU A 499 13.57 12.64 5.78
CA LEU A 499 12.55 12.43 4.75
C LEU A 499 11.30 11.76 5.35
N PHE A 500 11.49 10.71 6.15
CA PHE A 500 10.37 10.06 6.85
C PHE A 500 9.58 11.06 7.70
N VAL A 501 10.26 11.86 8.52
CA VAL A 501 9.61 12.86 9.38
C VAL A 501 8.88 13.90 8.54
N SER A 502 9.47 14.38 7.44
CA SER A 502 8.82 15.31 6.51
C SER A 502 7.52 14.73 5.96
N GLN A 503 7.54 13.48 5.48
CA GLN A 503 6.38 12.80 4.92
C GLN A 503 5.33 12.48 5.99
N ALA A 504 5.72 11.97 7.15
CA ALA A 504 4.81 11.72 8.28
C ALA A 504 4.17 13.01 8.80
N THR A 505 4.91 14.12 8.83
CA THR A 505 4.39 15.45 9.19
C THR A 505 3.36 15.94 8.19
N THR A 506 3.61 15.74 6.90
CA THR A 506 2.65 16.04 5.84
C THR A 506 1.35 15.27 6.04
N MET A 507 1.44 13.97 6.26
CA MET A 507 0.25 13.13 6.49
C MET A 507 -0.48 13.50 7.79
N THR A 508 0.25 13.96 8.81
CA THR A 508 -0.33 14.50 10.05
C THR A 508 -1.14 15.78 9.79
N GLU A 509 -0.62 16.72 9.01
CA GLU A 509 -1.35 17.94 8.63
C GLU A 509 -2.60 17.62 7.80
N LEU A 510 -2.49 16.71 6.84
CA LEU A 510 -3.62 16.26 6.02
C LEU A 510 -4.69 15.52 6.86
N THR A 511 -4.28 14.79 7.89
CA THR A 511 -5.21 14.24 8.88
C THR A 511 -5.95 15.37 9.61
N GLY A 512 -5.26 16.45 9.96
CA GLY A 512 -5.84 17.66 10.55
C GLY A 512 -6.88 18.32 9.64
N VAL A 513 -6.67 18.34 8.34
CA VAL A 513 -7.68 18.79 7.36
C VAL A 513 -8.94 17.93 7.45
N LEU A 514 -8.81 16.61 7.45
CA LEU A 514 -9.97 15.72 7.61
C LEU A 514 -10.63 15.86 8.98
N MET A 515 -9.87 16.16 10.04
CA MET A 515 -10.40 16.38 11.39
C MET A 515 -11.36 17.57 11.46
N THR A 516 -11.08 18.62 10.71
CA THR A 516 -11.76 19.93 10.88
C THR A 516 -12.69 20.29 9.73
N SER A 517 -12.55 19.66 8.57
CA SER A 517 -13.40 19.95 7.42
C SER A 517 -14.82 19.43 7.62
N ASP A 518 -15.79 20.17 7.10
CA ASP A 518 -17.13 19.66 6.92
C ASP A 518 -17.11 18.57 5.84
N ILE A 519 -17.60 17.38 6.18
CA ILE A 519 -17.58 16.21 5.29
C ILE A 519 -18.31 16.50 3.97
N GLN A 520 -19.41 17.26 4.00
CA GLN A 520 -20.15 17.61 2.80
C GLN A 520 -19.31 18.46 1.83
N ASN A 521 -18.39 19.26 2.35
CA ASN A 521 -17.54 20.14 1.55
C ASN A 521 -16.34 19.42 0.95
N ILE A 522 -15.95 18.26 1.50
CA ILE A 522 -14.78 17.48 1.05
C ILE A 522 -15.14 16.18 0.32
N GLN A 523 -16.42 15.91 0.11
CA GLN A 523 -16.84 14.79 -0.75
C GLN A 523 -16.42 15.02 -2.19
N SER A 524 -16.16 13.94 -2.90
CA SER A 524 -15.82 14.01 -4.32
C SER A 524 -16.93 14.68 -5.13
N LYS A 525 -16.56 15.55 -6.06
CA LYS A 525 -17.49 16.18 -7.01
C LYS A 525 -18.20 15.18 -7.95
N GLY A 526 -17.79 13.95 -7.93
CA GLY A 526 -18.40 12.83 -8.66
C GLY A 526 -19.28 11.92 -7.81
N ALA A 527 -19.75 12.37 -6.63
CA ALA A 527 -20.54 11.54 -5.71
C ALA A 527 -21.83 10.96 -6.35
N GLU A 528 -22.44 11.66 -7.31
CA GLU A 528 -23.53 11.11 -8.15
C GLU A 528 -23.07 9.94 -9.04
N ASP A 529 -21.77 9.86 -9.28
CA ASP A 529 -21.10 8.82 -10.05
C ASP A 529 -20.40 7.80 -9.14
N SER A 530 -20.76 7.71 -7.85
CA SER A 530 -20.06 6.86 -6.89
C SER A 530 -19.99 5.40 -7.36
N PHE A 531 -18.88 4.76 -7.05
CA PHE A 531 -18.64 3.35 -7.36
C PHE A 531 -19.75 2.42 -6.81
N LEU A 532 -20.49 2.92 -5.83
CA LEU A 532 -21.63 2.23 -5.23
C LEU A 532 -22.84 2.11 -6.15
N ASN A 533 -22.85 2.81 -7.29
CA ASN A 533 -23.95 2.73 -8.26
C ASN A 533 -23.77 1.48 -9.16
N SER A 534 -24.23 0.35 -8.68
CA SER A 534 -24.03 -0.98 -9.27
C SER A 534 -24.48 -1.13 -10.72
N THR A 535 -25.47 -0.36 -11.15
CA THR A 535 -26.05 -0.44 -12.51
C THR A 535 -25.13 0.15 -13.60
N ARG A 536 -24.18 1.01 -13.26
CA ARG A 536 -23.20 1.52 -14.22
C ARG A 536 -21.96 0.63 -14.34
N ARG A 537 -21.67 -0.19 -13.36
CA ARG A 537 -20.53 -1.13 -13.36
C ARG A 537 -20.58 -2.13 -14.50
N GLU A 538 -21.74 -2.76 -14.68
CA GLU A 538 -21.93 -3.80 -15.71
C GLU A 538 -21.71 -3.28 -17.14
N LYS A 539 -21.98 -1.98 -17.39
CA LYS A 539 -21.80 -1.37 -18.71
C LYS A 539 -20.37 -0.94 -19.01
N GLN A 540 -19.58 -0.60 -17.98
CA GLN A 540 -18.23 -0.07 -18.19
C GLN A 540 -17.17 -1.17 -18.31
N PHE A 541 -17.43 -2.35 -17.76
CA PHE A 541 -16.52 -3.49 -17.77
C PHE A 541 -17.00 -4.68 -18.62
N GLY A 542 -18.22 -4.60 -19.17
CA GLY A 542 -18.78 -5.62 -20.05
C GLY A 542 -18.32 -5.54 -21.51
N ASP A 543 -17.76 -4.40 -21.92
CA ASP A 543 -17.34 -4.16 -23.31
C ASP A 543 -15.85 -4.48 -23.59
N ASP A 544 -15.09 -4.87 -22.55
CA ASP A 544 -13.67 -5.25 -22.66
C ASP A 544 -13.45 -6.79 -22.56
N LYS A 545 -14.45 -7.60 -22.96
CA LYS A 545 -14.29 -9.06 -23.11
C LYS A 545 -13.91 -9.43 -24.53
#